data_b9a90b4ed5ec9f896638594695ebad98
#
_entry.id   b9a90b4ed5ec9f896638594695ebad98
#
_cell.length_a   1.000
_cell.length_b   1.000
_cell.length_c   1.000
_cell.angle_alpha   90.00
_cell.angle_beta   90.00
_cell.angle_gamma   90.00
#
_symmetry.space_group_name_H-M   'P 1'
#
loop_
_entity.id
_entity.type
_entity.pdbx_description
1 polymer ?
#
loop_
_entity_poly.entity_id
_entity_poly.type
_entity_poly.pdbx_seq_one_letter_code
_entity_poly.pdbx_strand_id
1 'polypeptide(L)'
;MTNKIVAIQGNHPSKLNFLTDTSIFLANEIQKKNYKIFYYDPKDLSIINFKVIAKGFFIKFNNKKKKFFEILKKQKLEIIKCKYLIIRQYPPFNL
;
A
#
# COMPACT_ATOMS: atom_id res chain seq x y z
N MET A 1 12.40 -11.94 -14.48
CA MET A 1 12.55 -10.74 -13.66
C MET A 1 11.52 -10.71 -12.56
N THR A 2 11.96 -10.72 -11.31
CA THR A 2 11.05 -10.70 -10.19
C THR A 2 10.59 -9.28 -9.91
N ASN A 3 9.30 -9.07 -9.93
CA ASN A 3 8.74 -7.79 -9.52
C ASN A 3 8.80 -7.71 -8.00
N LYS A 4 9.65 -6.85 -7.49
CA LYS A 4 9.76 -6.64 -6.05
C LYS A 4 8.77 -5.55 -5.62
N ILE A 5 7.50 -5.81 -5.82
CA ILE A 5 6.43 -4.91 -5.44
C ILE A 5 5.53 -5.58 -4.42
N VAL A 6 5.27 -4.89 -3.32
CA VAL A 6 4.29 -5.31 -2.33
C VAL A 6 3.14 -4.31 -2.39
N ALA A 7 1.95 -4.81 -2.67
CA ALA A 7 0.75 -3.97 -2.69
C ALA A 7 0.12 -3.96 -1.30
N ILE A 8 -0.25 -2.79 -0.83
CA ILE A 8 -0.96 -2.64 0.44
C ILE A 8 -2.31 -2.01 0.16
N GLN A 9 -3.37 -2.71 0.55
CA GLN A 9 -4.73 -2.21 0.47
C GLN A 9 -5.14 -1.66 1.83
N GLY A 10 -5.50 -0.40 1.88
CA GLY A 10 -5.89 0.21 3.14
C GLY A 10 -6.33 1.65 2.97
N ASN A 11 -6.64 2.29 4.08
CA ASN A 11 -7.01 3.70 4.08
C ASN A 11 -5.82 4.57 3.65
N HIS A 12 -6.12 5.75 3.15
CA HIS A 12 -5.06 6.68 2.73
C HIS A 12 -4.05 6.87 3.87
N PRO A 13 -2.74 6.92 3.55
CA PRO A 13 -1.71 7.03 4.58
C PRO A 13 -1.87 8.22 5.53
N SER A 14 -2.50 9.29 5.08
CA SER A 14 -2.77 10.44 5.94
C SER A 14 -3.67 10.11 7.13
N LYS A 15 -4.40 9.00 7.07
CA LYS A 15 -5.27 8.56 8.15
C LYS A 15 -4.59 7.59 9.11
N LEU A 16 -3.33 7.27 8.86
CA LEU A 16 -2.58 6.36 9.71
C LEU A 16 -1.99 7.11 10.90
N ASN A 17 -1.88 6.40 12.03
CA ASN A 17 -1.22 6.95 13.20
C ASN A 17 0.22 6.44 13.23
N PHE A 18 1.17 7.35 13.12
CA PHE A 18 2.58 6.99 13.03
C PHE A 18 3.05 6.15 14.22
N LEU A 19 2.55 6.44 15.42
CA LEU A 19 3.02 5.77 16.63
C LEU A 19 2.39 4.42 16.88
N THR A 20 1.17 4.21 16.41
CA THR A 20 0.40 3.01 16.76
C THR A 20 0.04 2.12 15.59
N ASP A 21 0.26 2.57 14.36
CA ASP A 21 -0.15 1.80 13.20
C ASP A 21 0.90 0.78 12.80
N THR A 22 0.55 -0.49 12.90
CA THR A 22 1.45 -1.58 12.53
C THR A 22 1.76 -1.62 11.04
N SER A 23 0.91 -0.99 10.21
CA SER A 23 1.17 -0.92 8.77
C SER A 23 2.44 -0.15 8.46
N ILE A 24 2.71 0.91 9.23
CA ILE A 24 3.90 1.73 9.02
C ILE A 24 5.14 0.93 9.38
N PHE A 25 5.09 0.21 10.50
CA PHE A 25 6.20 -0.65 10.91
C PHE A 25 6.48 -1.72 9.86
N LEU A 26 5.43 -2.37 9.39
CA LEU A 26 5.55 -3.42 8.38
C LEU A 26 6.10 -2.86 7.08
N ALA A 27 5.64 -1.68 6.66
CA ALA A 27 6.10 -1.05 5.43
C ALA A 27 7.61 -0.74 5.51
N ASN A 28 8.07 -0.25 6.66
CA ASN A 28 9.49 0.02 6.84
C ASN A 28 10.33 -1.25 6.72
N GLU A 29 9.85 -2.37 7.26
CA GLU A 29 10.55 -3.65 7.16
C GLU A 29 10.57 -4.16 5.71
N ILE A 30 9.48 -3.97 4.98
CA ILE A 30 9.40 -4.34 3.57
C ILE A 30 10.42 -3.54 2.76
N GLN A 31 10.53 -2.25 3.03
CA GLN A 31 11.48 -1.39 2.32
C GLN A 31 12.93 -1.78 2.58
N LYS A 32 13.25 -2.23 3.80
CA LYS A 32 14.60 -2.70 4.12
C LYS A 32 15.01 -3.89 3.27
N LYS A 33 14.06 -4.64 2.75
CA LYS A 33 14.32 -5.79 1.88
C LYS A 33 14.30 -5.42 0.40
N ASN A 34 14.35 -4.12 0.10
CA ASN A 34 14.39 -3.58 -1.26
C ASN A 34 13.12 -3.82 -2.07
N TYR A 35 11.98 -3.97 -1.41
CA TYR A 35 10.69 -4.00 -2.08
C TYR A 35 10.15 -2.59 -2.26
N LYS A 36 9.47 -2.38 -3.38
CA LYS A 36 8.68 -1.17 -3.60
C LYS A 36 7.29 -1.39 -3.03
N ILE A 37 6.70 -0.35 -2.48
CA ILE A 37 5.36 -0.43 -1.92
C ILE A 37 4.39 0.31 -2.83
N PHE A 38 3.34 -0.38 -3.25
CA PHE A 38 2.24 0.21 -4.00
C PHE A 38 1.02 0.22 -3.08
N TYR A 39 0.49 1.42 -2.82
CA TYR A 39 -0.59 1.61 -1.86
C TYR A 39 -1.86 2.05 -2.57
N TYR A 40 -2.99 1.46 -2.21
CA TYR A 40 -4.26 1.82 -2.83
C TYR A 40 -5.42 1.61 -1.85
N ASP A 41 -6.52 2.32 -2.10
CA ASP A 41 -7.75 2.18 -1.32
C ASP A 41 -8.61 1.10 -1.97
N PRO A 42 -9.33 0.28 -1.17
CA PRO A 42 -10.20 -0.77 -1.73
C PRO A 42 -11.20 -0.27 -2.78
N LYS A 43 -11.70 0.94 -2.63
CA LYS A 43 -12.65 1.51 -3.59
C LYS A 43 -12.05 1.79 -4.95
N ASP A 44 -10.72 1.79 -5.05
CA ASP A 44 -10.00 2.06 -6.30
C ASP A 44 -9.61 0.79 -7.05
N LEU A 45 -10.12 -0.36 -6.62
CA LEU A 45 -9.98 -1.60 -7.36
C LEU A 45 -11.02 -1.68 -8.46
N SER A 46 -10.61 -2.20 -9.61
CA SER A 46 -11.55 -2.46 -10.70
C SER A 46 -11.15 -3.75 -11.40
N ILE A 47 -12.11 -4.34 -12.08
CA ILE A 47 -11.87 -5.54 -12.90
C ILE A 47 -12.10 -5.17 -14.34
N ILE A 48 -11.05 -5.23 -15.14
CA ILE A 48 -11.10 -4.88 -16.56
C ILE A 48 -10.53 -6.08 -17.35
N ASN A 49 -11.34 -6.64 -18.24
CA ASN A 49 -10.91 -7.79 -19.05
C ASN A 49 -10.35 -8.93 -18.19
N PHE A 50 -11.05 -9.25 -17.11
CA PHE A 50 -10.67 -10.32 -16.17
C PHE A 50 -9.37 -10.05 -15.43
N LYS A 51 -8.90 -8.79 -15.42
CA LYS A 51 -7.71 -8.40 -14.67
C LYS A 51 -8.10 -7.47 -13.54
N VAL A 52 -7.53 -7.71 -12.35
CA VAL A 52 -7.76 -6.86 -11.20
C VAL A 52 -6.73 -5.74 -11.23
N ILE A 53 -7.21 -4.52 -11.38
CA ILE A 53 -6.36 -3.35 -11.50
C ILE A 53 -6.64 -2.40 -10.35
N ALA A 54 -5.58 -1.96 -9.69
CA ALA A 54 -5.68 -0.97 -8.62
C ALA A 54 -5.17 0.37 -9.11
N LYS A 55 -5.94 1.41 -8.82
CA LYS A 55 -5.49 2.78 -9.05
C LYS A 55 -4.95 3.29 -7.71
N GLY A 56 -3.67 3.55 -7.66
CA GLY A 56 -3.03 3.95 -6.43
C GLY A 56 -1.72 4.67 -6.69
N PHE A 57 -0.77 4.48 -5.80
CA PHE A 57 0.52 5.17 -5.94
C PHE A 57 1.63 4.37 -5.28
N PHE A 58 2.83 4.53 -5.82
CA PHE A 58 4.02 4.06 -5.12
C PHE A 58 4.31 5.02 -3.97
N ILE A 59 4.72 4.47 -2.85
CA ILE A 59 4.90 5.23 -1.64
C ILE A 59 6.18 4.79 -0.94
N LYS A 60 6.82 5.73 -0.26
CA LYS A 60 7.97 5.46 0.57
C LYS A 60 7.67 5.91 1.99
N PHE A 61 7.88 5.03 2.94
CA PHE A 61 7.73 5.34 4.35
C PHE A 61 9.07 5.66 4.99
N ASN A 62 9.06 6.51 6.00
CA ASN A 62 10.26 6.86 6.73
C ASN A 62 9.92 6.98 8.22
N ASN A 63 10.93 7.26 9.05
CA ASN A 63 10.76 7.31 10.50
C ASN A 63 10.50 8.72 11.04
N LYS A 64 10.13 9.65 10.19
CA LYS A 64 9.87 11.02 10.60
C LYS A 64 8.40 11.19 10.99
N LYS A 65 8.15 11.64 12.22
CA LYS A 65 6.79 11.81 12.74
C LYS A 65 5.90 12.70 11.86
N LYS A 66 6.43 13.79 11.36
CA LYS A 66 5.64 14.78 10.62
C LYS A 66 5.44 14.42 9.16
N LYS A 67 6.42 13.73 8.58
CA LYS A 67 6.35 13.27 7.19
C LYS A 67 6.81 11.83 7.14
N PHE A 68 5.96 10.94 7.66
CA PHE A 68 6.34 9.53 7.70
C PHE A 68 6.13 8.82 6.37
N PHE A 69 5.57 9.49 5.38
CA PHE A 69 5.42 8.89 4.05
C PHE A 69 5.61 9.94 2.96
N GLU A 70 5.94 9.44 1.77
CA GLU A 70 6.11 10.27 0.58
C GLU A 70 5.48 9.53 -0.59
N ILE A 71 4.57 10.20 -1.30
CA ILE A 71 3.95 9.63 -2.49
C ILE A 71 4.88 9.88 -3.66
N LEU A 72 5.34 8.80 -4.30
CA LEU A 72 6.33 8.89 -5.36
C LEU A 72 5.70 9.02 -6.74
N LYS A 73 4.74 8.15 -7.05
CA LYS A 73 4.14 8.15 -8.38
C LYS A 73 2.74 7.55 -8.32
N LYS A 74 1.78 8.24 -8.90
CA LYS A 74 0.42 7.72 -9.06
C LYS A 74 0.32 6.94 -10.35
N GLN A 75 -0.27 5.75 -10.30
CA GLN A 75 -0.49 4.96 -11.50
C GLN A 75 -1.50 3.85 -11.24
N LYS A 76 -1.89 3.18 -12.32
CA LYS A 76 -2.67 1.95 -12.23
C LYS A 76 -1.71 0.78 -12.27
N LEU A 77 -2.00 -0.25 -11.48
CA LEU A 77 -1.17 -1.44 -11.43
C LEU A 77 -2.03 -2.68 -11.38
N GLU A 78 -1.66 -3.65 -12.22
CA GLU A 78 -2.30 -4.95 -12.19
C GLU A 78 -1.83 -5.71 -10.95
N ILE A 79 -2.76 -6.12 -10.10
CA ILE A 79 -2.42 -6.72 -8.80
C ILE A 79 -1.58 -8.00 -8.94
N ILE A 80 -1.83 -8.78 -9.97
CA ILE A 80 -1.07 -10.02 -10.16
C ILE A 80 0.43 -9.79 -10.37
N LYS A 81 0.81 -8.57 -10.73
CA LYS A 81 2.23 -8.23 -10.91
C LYS A 81 2.95 -7.94 -9.60
N CYS A 82 2.22 -7.87 -8.51
CA CYS A 82 2.81 -7.67 -7.19
C CYS A 82 3.24 -9.02 -6.63
N LYS A 83 4.34 -9.05 -5.91
CA LYS A 83 4.80 -10.27 -5.28
C LYS A 83 3.96 -10.66 -4.08
N TYR A 84 3.55 -9.68 -3.30
CA TYR A 84 2.70 -9.87 -2.13
C TYR A 84 1.60 -8.84 -2.11
N LEU A 85 0.47 -9.22 -1.54
CA LEU A 85 -0.65 -8.32 -1.30
C LEU A 85 -0.98 -8.36 0.18
N ILE A 86 -0.94 -7.20 0.82
CA ILE A 86 -1.28 -7.06 2.23
C ILE A 86 -2.56 -6.25 2.32
N ILE A 87 -3.57 -6.81 2.96
CA ILE A 87 -4.85 -6.12 3.15
C ILE A 87 -4.90 -5.59 4.57
N ARG A 88 -4.87 -4.27 4.69
CA ARG A 88 -4.96 -3.57 5.97
C ARG A 88 -6.20 -2.71 5.95
N GLN A 89 -7.33 -3.35 6.07
CA GLN A 89 -8.61 -2.69 6.05
C GLN A 89 -9.20 -2.70 7.45
N TYR A 90 -9.58 -1.52 7.92
CA TYR A 90 -10.30 -1.44 9.18
C TYR A 90 -11.76 -1.80 8.88
N PRO A 91 -12.23 -2.95 9.35
CA PRO A 91 -13.61 -3.28 9.10
C PRO A 91 -14.50 -2.28 9.81
N PRO A 92 -15.62 -1.93 9.22
CA PRO A 92 -16.60 -1.15 9.97
C PRO A 92 -17.03 -2.00 11.16
N PHE A 93 -16.76 -1.54 12.34
CA PHE A 93 -17.13 -2.26 13.54
C PHE A 93 -18.61 -2.07 13.85
N ASN A 94 -19.43 -2.48 12.94
CA ASN A 94 -20.86 -2.42 13.10
C ASN A 94 -21.40 -3.80 13.39
N LEU A 95 -20.85 -4.36 14.37
CA LEU A 95 -21.31 -5.69 14.75
C LEU A 95 -22.44 -5.62 15.73
#